data_b86a7de078e694ce1dfe1e4ad3c1abab
#
_entry.id   b86a7de078e694ce1dfe1e4ad3c1abab
#
_cell.length_a   1.000
_cell.length_b   1.000
_cell.length_c   1.000
_cell.angle_alpha   90.00
_cell.angle_beta   90.00
_cell.angle_gamma   90.00
#
_symmetry.space_group_name_H-M   'P 1'
#
loop_
_entity.id
_entity.type
_entity.pdbx_description
1 polymer ?
#
loop_
_entity_poly.entity_id
_entity_poly.type
_entity_poly.pdbx_seq_one_letter_code
_entity_poly.pdbx_strand_id
1 'polypeptide(L)'
;MKSDEQVLKNIEEIARELPVYGYRRVTAVLRAKYGLTISRKRVYRIMRQKGLLMPPSHSHKKMFKGVPFAHKTQAERSNVLWGIDMTYIWCGKDAWCYLHAVIDHHDKNLLGYHFSQSCSALGGVMALAEAASARPVESLELRSDNGCHYGARIFKDEIRRLGINHTRTMVNTPKGNAVVERFFRSLKEECVWQHRFENFVDAKAAVEEWISKYNNDRPHQSLNYLTPVQYYERRQTIQKIA
;
A
#
# COMPACT_ATOMS: atom_id res chain seq x y z
N MET A 1 13.16 14.30 29.27
CA MET A 1 13.49 13.34 28.20
C MET A 1 13.45 11.93 28.78
N LYS A 2 12.75 10.95 28.13
CA LYS A 2 12.78 9.56 28.61
C LYS A 2 14.20 8.97 28.47
N SER A 3 14.57 8.05 29.38
CA SER A 3 15.86 7.34 29.34
C SER A 3 15.97 6.46 28.10
N ASP A 4 17.17 6.04 27.70
CA ASP A 4 17.35 5.11 26.56
C ASP A 4 16.71 3.75 26.84
N GLU A 5 16.65 3.30 28.10
CA GLU A 5 15.97 2.06 28.51
C GLU A 5 14.45 2.10 28.28
N GLN A 6 13.81 3.22 28.63
CA GLN A 6 12.37 3.40 28.37
C GLN A 6 12.06 3.46 26.88
N VAL A 7 12.93 4.10 26.10
CA VAL A 7 12.79 4.15 24.64
C VAL A 7 13.01 2.76 24.04
N LEU A 8 13.97 1.99 24.56
CA LEU A 8 14.27 0.64 24.10
C LEU A 8 13.06 -0.29 24.26
N LYS A 9 12.38 -0.27 25.42
CA LYS A 9 11.17 -1.08 25.66
C LYS A 9 10.12 -0.85 24.57
N ASN A 10 9.87 0.43 24.24
CA ASN A 10 8.92 0.77 23.17
C ASN A 10 9.42 0.30 21.78
N ILE A 11 10.74 0.39 21.52
CA ILE A 11 11.32 -0.11 20.26
C ILE A 11 11.17 -1.62 20.15
N GLU A 12 11.41 -2.37 21.23
CA GLU A 12 11.27 -3.82 21.27
C GLU A 12 9.82 -4.27 21.06
N GLU A 13 8.85 -3.54 21.64
CA GLU A 13 7.42 -3.77 21.40
C GLU A 13 7.08 -3.57 19.92
N ILE A 14 7.49 -2.43 19.34
CA ILE A 14 7.28 -2.14 17.91
C ILE A 14 7.96 -3.20 17.02
N ALA A 15 9.20 -3.60 17.35
CA ALA A 15 9.94 -4.58 16.56
C ALA A 15 9.31 -6.00 16.61
N ARG A 16 8.63 -6.33 17.71
CA ARG A 16 7.88 -7.58 17.85
C ARG A 16 6.61 -7.58 17.04
N GLU A 17 5.85 -6.46 17.06
CA GLU A 17 4.62 -6.31 16.28
C GLU A 17 4.87 -6.09 14.79
N LEU A 18 5.95 -5.39 14.44
CA LEU A 18 6.27 -4.90 13.09
C LEU A 18 7.75 -5.18 12.74
N PRO A 19 8.14 -6.46 12.63
CA PRO A 19 9.55 -6.88 12.53
C PRO A 19 10.27 -6.33 11.29
N VAL A 20 9.53 -5.97 10.25
CA VAL A 20 10.07 -5.42 8.99
C VAL A 20 10.23 -3.90 9.00
N TYR A 21 9.96 -3.23 10.13
CA TYR A 21 10.11 -1.77 10.22
C TYR A 21 11.55 -1.36 10.49
N GLY A 22 12.16 -0.63 9.56
CA GLY A 22 13.45 0.02 9.80
C GLY A 22 13.32 1.24 10.74
N TYR A 23 14.46 1.69 11.28
CA TYR A 23 14.53 2.77 12.27
C TYR A 23 13.74 4.05 11.92
N ARG A 24 13.56 4.37 10.65
CA ARG A 24 12.80 5.55 10.21
C ARG A 24 11.31 5.42 10.53
N ARG A 25 10.70 4.24 10.24
CA ARG A 25 9.30 3.97 10.58
C ARG A 25 9.13 3.80 12.08
N VAL A 26 10.03 3.08 12.75
CA VAL A 26 10.05 2.96 14.21
C VAL A 26 10.08 4.35 14.86
N THR A 27 10.89 5.30 14.35
CA THR A 27 10.88 6.69 14.84
C THR A 27 9.52 7.37 14.65
N ALA A 28 8.86 7.14 13.51
CA ALA A 28 7.54 7.71 13.25
C ALA A 28 6.49 7.16 14.23
N VAL A 29 6.48 5.85 14.47
CA VAL A 29 5.59 5.20 15.44
C VAL A 29 5.85 5.69 16.85
N LEU A 30 7.11 5.81 17.27
CA LEU A 30 7.47 6.35 18.59
C LEU A 30 6.94 7.77 18.81
N ARG A 31 6.93 8.58 17.76
CA ARG A 31 6.39 9.95 17.82
C ARG A 31 4.87 9.96 17.84
N ALA A 32 4.23 9.17 16.98
CA ALA A 32 2.78 9.17 16.81
C ALA A 32 2.07 8.42 17.95
N LYS A 33 2.45 7.15 18.21
CA LYS A 33 1.79 6.28 19.22
C LYS A 33 2.19 6.61 20.66
N TYR A 34 3.47 6.93 20.87
CA TYR A 34 4.00 7.12 22.24
C TYR A 34 4.27 8.60 22.59
N GLY A 35 3.99 9.54 21.70
CA GLY A 35 4.15 10.99 21.93
C GLY A 35 5.61 11.42 22.18
N LEU A 36 6.61 10.66 21.72
CA LEU A 36 8.01 10.91 22.06
C LEU A 36 8.65 11.95 21.14
N THR A 37 9.22 13.00 21.72
CA THR A 37 10.14 13.89 21.00
C THR A 37 11.51 13.24 20.91
N ILE A 38 11.78 12.53 19.82
CA ILE A 38 13.02 11.75 19.64
C ILE A 38 13.60 11.95 18.23
N SER A 39 14.93 12.02 18.14
CA SER A 39 15.63 12.11 16.85
C SER A 39 15.83 10.73 16.20
N ARG A 40 15.85 10.69 14.87
CA ARG A 40 16.15 9.47 14.10
C ARG A 40 17.53 8.91 14.42
N LYS A 41 18.52 9.78 14.69
CA LYS A 41 19.89 9.37 15.05
C LYS A 41 19.91 8.59 16.37
N ARG A 42 19.13 9.04 17.37
CA ARG A 42 19.02 8.34 18.66
C ARG A 42 18.38 6.96 18.51
N VAL A 43 17.25 6.86 17.79
CA VAL A 43 16.58 5.58 17.51
C VAL A 43 17.51 4.63 16.75
N TYR A 44 18.19 5.10 15.70
CA TYR A 44 19.15 4.30 14.96
C TYR A 44 20.26 3.75 15.86
N ARG A 45 20.84 4.58 16.73
CA ARG A 45 21.88 4.17 17.67
C ARG A 45 21.40 3.06 18.60
N ILE A 46 20.21 3.22 19.20
CA ILE A 46 19.63 2.22 20.11
C ILE A 46 19.36 0.91 19.37
N MET A 47 18.71 0.97 18.22
CA MET A 47 18.43 -0.22 17.41
C MET A 47 19.72 -0.93 16.96
N ARG A 48 20.75 -0.18 16.60
CA ARG A 48 22.07 -0.75 16.22
C ARG A 48 22.71 -1.48 17.37
N GLN A 49 22.75 -0.88 18.56
CA GLN A 49 23.34 -1.49 19.77
C GLN A 49 22.64 -2.79 20.18
N LYS A 50 21.35 -2.93 19.87
CA LYS A 50 20.53 -4.10 20.21
C LYS A 50 20.35 -5.09 19.05
N GLY A 51 21.01 -4.89 17.93
CA GLY A 51 20.89 -5.78 16.78
C GLY A 51 19.52 -5.78 16.09
N LEU A 52 18.70 -4.72 16.31
CA LEU A 52 17.34 -4.60 15.79
C LEU A 52 17.26 -3.90 14.43
N LEU A 53 18.39 -3.59 13.80
CA LEU A 53 18.39 -3.01 12.46
C LEU A 53 18.06 -4.07 11.43
N MET A 54 17.16 -3.73 10.51
CA MET A 54 16.92 -4.55 9.32
C MET A 54 18.20 -4.67 8.49
N PRO A 55 18.51 -5.87 7.96
CA PRO A 55 19.61 -6.03 7.02
C PRO A 55 19.42 -5.14 5.79
N PRO A 56 20.49 -4.65 5.19
CA PRO A 56 20.39 -3.84 3.96
C PRO A 56 19.70 -4.68 2.87
N SER A 57 18.65 -4.10 2.28
CA SER A 57 18.00 -4.71 1.12
C SER A 57 18.99 -4.76 -0.04
N HIS A 58 19.35 -5.95 -0.49
CA HIS A 58 20.08 -6.15 -1.74
C HIS A 58 19.17 -5.87 -2.94
N SER A 59 18.77 -4.63 -3.12
CA SER A 59 18.15 -4.24 -4.37
C SER A 59 19.28 -4.18 -5.42
N HIS A 60 19.34 -5.16 -6.29
CA HIS A 60 20.05 -4.99 -7.55
C HIS A 60 19.42 -3.78 -8.24
N LYS A 61 20.11 -2.64 -8.21
CA LYS A 61 19.78 -1.50 -9.07
C LYS A 61 20.01 -1.97 -10.51
N LYS A 62 18.99 -2.56 -11.13
CA LYS A 62 18.94 -2.65 -12.58
C LYS A 62 18.94 -1.21 -13.05
N MET A 63 20.08 -0.73 -13.56
CA MET A 63 20.17 0.54 -14.29
C MET A 63 19.34 0.37 -15.56
N PHE A 64 18.07 0.75 -15.47
CA PHE A 64 17.20 0.81 -16.63
C PHE A 64 17.60 2.05 -17.43
N LYS A 65 18.39 1.85 -18.49
CA LYS A 65 18.61 2.86 -19.55
C LYS A 65 17.37 2.86 -20.46
N GLY A 66 16.25 3.35 -19.97
CA GLY A 66 15.01 3.45 -20.73
C GLY A 66 14.72 4.88 -21.12
N VAL A 67 13.97 5.04 -22.21
CA VAL A 67 13.45 6.32 -22.71
C VAL A 67 12.72 7.06 -21.58
N PRO A 68 12.87 8.39 -21.44
CA PRO A 68 12.13 9.15 -20.43
C PRO A 68 10.63 8.95 -20.60
N PHE A 69 9.96 8.58 -19.53
CA PHE A 69 8.54 8.29 -19.53
C PHE A 69 7.74 9.59 -19.64
N ALA A 70 7.01 9.78 -20.74
CA ALA A 70 6.25 11.00 -21.02
C ALA A 70 4.98 11.17 -20.18
N HIS A 71 4.52 10.12 -19.46
CA HIS A 71 3.32 10.23 -18.63
C HIS A 71 3.68 10.53 -17.18
N LYS A 72 3.06 11.56 -16.61
CA LYS A 72 3.15 11.87 -15.19
C LYS A 72 2.77 10.63 -14.37
N THR A 73 3.74 10.04 -13.69
CA THR A 73 3.52 8.89 -12.78
C THR A 73 3.00 9.32 -11.41
N GLN A 74 2.98 10.63 -11.15
CA GLN A 74 2.56 11.21 -9.88
C GLN A 74 1.30 12.04 -10.09
N ALA A 75 0.21 11.66 -9.43
CA ALA A 75 -1.00 12.47 -9.35
C ALA A 75 -0.72 13.74 -8.52
N GLU A 76 -1.24 14.88 -8.95
CA GLU A 76 -1.06 16.17 -8.26
C GLU A 76 -1.98 16.30 -7.03
N ARG A 77 -3.10 15.58 -7.03
CA ARG A 77 -4.08 15.54 -5.95
C ARG A 77 -4.76 14.17 -5.89
N SER A 78 -5.43 13.89 -4.78
CA SER A 78 -6.25 12.68 -4.61
C SER A 78 -7.42 12.65 -5.61
N ASN A 79 -7.87 11.46 -5.93
CA ASN A 79 -9.00 11.18 -6.84
C ASN A 79 -8.80 11.66 -8.29
N VAL A 80 -7.55 11.75 -8.75
CA VAL A 80 -7.21 12.03 -10.15
C VAL A 80 -6.70 10.80 -10.87
N LEU A 81 -5.90 10.00 -10.18
CA LEU A 81 -5.31 8.78 -10.72
C LEU A 81 -5.35 7.66 -9.69
N TRP A 82 -6.09 6.61 -10.02
CA TRP A 82 -6.06 5.35 -9.26
C TRP A 82 -5.32 4.27 -10.03
N GLY A 83 -4.68 3.37 -9.30
CA GLY A 83 -4.12 2.14 -9.86
C GLY A 83 -4.94 0.95 -9.40
N ILE A 84 -5.22 0.02 -10.33
CA ILE A 84 -5.78 -1.29 -10.03
C ILE A 84 -4.84 -2.38 -10.50
N ASP A 85 -4.68 -3.41 -9.68
CA ASP A 85 -3.88 -4.59 -10.02
C ASP A 85 -4.30 -5.77 -9.16
N MET A 86 -3.79 -6.96 -9.47
CA MET A 86 -4.09 -8.20 -8.79
C MET A 86 -2.81 -8.89 -8.32
N THR A 87 -2.87 -9.48 -7.14
CA THR A 87 -1.84 -10.41 -6.68
C THR A 87 -2.46 -11.71 -6.21
N TYR A 88 -1.65 -12.76 -6.17
CA TYR A 88 -2.05 -14.06 -5.64
C TYR A 88 -1.33 -14.32 -4.31
N ILE A 89 -2.02 -15.02 -3.40
CA ILE A 89 -1.60 -15.37 -2.06
C ILE A 89 -1.87 -16.85 -1.85
N TRP A 90 -0.88 -17.58 -1.35
CA TRP A 90 -1.04 -18.98 -1.00
C TRP A 90 -1.81 -19.14 0.31
N CYS A 91 -2.95 -19.83 0.28
CA CYS A 91 -3.89 -19.97 1.39
C CYS A 91 -3.98 -21.43 1.88
N GLY A 92 -2.85 -22.13 1.97
CA GLY A 92 -2.79 -23.49 2.52
C GLY A 92 -3.69 -24.48 1.77
N LYS A 93 -4.70 -25.03 2.45
CA LYS A 93 -5.63 -26.03 1.89
C LYS A 93 -6.44 -25.51 0.69
N ASP A 94 -6.65 -24.20 0.61
CA ASP A 94 -7.42 -23.54 -0.45
C ASP A 94 -6.55 -23.06 -1.61
N ALA A 95 -5.26 -23.46 -1.64
CA ALA A 95 -4.31 -23.17 -2.69
C ALA A 95 -4.14 -21.64 -2.97
N TRP A 96 -4.05 -21.24 -4.24
CA TRP A 96 -3.90 -19.85 -4.64
C TRP A 96 -5.21 -19.10 -4.60
N CYS A 97 -5.22 -18.00 -3.84
CA CYS A 97 -6.32 -17.04 -3.78
C CYS A 97 -5.89 -15.69 -4.33
N TYR A 98 -6.82 -14.85 -4.75
CA TYR A 98 -6.58 -13.69 -5.59
C TYR A 98 -7.09 -12.41 -4.94
N LEU A 99 -6.20 -11.44 -4.78
CA LEU A 99 -6.52 -10.13 -4.22
C LEU A 99 -6.41 -9.07 -5.31
N HIS A 100 -7.55 -8.48 -5.69
CA HIS A 100 -7.59 -7.24 -6.45
C HIS A 100 -7.55 -6.05 -5.50
N ALA A 101 -6.85 -4.98 -5.86
CA ALA A 101 -6.71 -3.79 -5.03
C ALA A 101 -6.73 -2.52 -5.88
N VAL A 102 -7.47 -1.51 -5.41
CA VAL A 102 -7.54 -0.16 -6.00
C VAL A 102 -6.90 0.83 -5.03
N ILE A 103 -5.90 1.57 -5.50
CA ILE A 103 -5.13 2.50 -4.68
C ILE A 103 -5.02 3.87 -5.33
N ASP A 104 -5.16 4.93 -4.56
CA ASP A 104 -4.91 6.29 -5.04
C ASP A 104 -3.40 6.56 -5.19
N HIS A 105 -3.00 7.08 -6.35
CA HIS A 105 -1.58 7.35 -6.63
C HIS A 105 -1.04 8.56 -5.88
N HIS A 106 -1.88 9.46 -5.36
CA HIS A 106 -1.44 10.63 -4.61
C HIS A 106 -1.27 10.33 -3.12
N ASP A 107 -2.35 9.95 -2.44
CA ASP A 107 -2.38 9.74 -1.00
C ASP A 107 -2.06 8.32 -0.55
N LYS A 108 -1.89 7.37 -1.48
CA LYS A 108 -1.56 5.96 -1.24
C LYS A 108 -2.64 5.20 -0.46
N ASN A 109 -3.85 5.75 -0.36
CA ASN A 109 -4.94 5.09 0.31
C ASN A 109 -5.44 3.91 -0.53
N LEU A 110 -5.55 2.74 0.08
CA LEU A 110 -6.27 1.62 -0.50
C LEU A 110 -7.75 1.93 -0.38
N LEU A 111 -8.41 2.10 -1.52
CA LEU A 111 -9.79 2.57 -1.60
C LEU A 111 -10.80 1.44 -1.71
N GLY A 112 -10.40 0.33 -2.30
CA GLY A 112 -11.23 -0.86 -2.42
C GLY A 112 -10.37 -2.08 -2.73
N TYR A 113 -10.86 -3.24 -2.32
CA TYR A 113 -10.21 -4.52 -2.58
C TYR A 113 -11.24 -5.64 -2.66
N HIS A 114 -10.85 -6.73 -3.30
CA HIS A 114 -11.62 -7.96 -3.29
C HIS A 114 -10.68 -9.16 -3.21
N PHE A 115 -10.80 -9.93 -2.13
CA PHE A 115 -10.01 -11.13 -1.90
C PHE A 115 -10.89 -12.36 -1.99
N SER A 116 -10.58 -13.26 -2.93
CA SER A 116 -11.40 -14.44 -3.23
C SER A 116 -10.56 -15.62 -3.70
N GLN A 117 -11.15 -16.80 -3.66
CA GLN A 117 -10.57 -18.05 -4.19
C GLN A 117 -10.67 -18.12 -5.72
N SER A 118 -11.48 -17.27 -6.35
CA SER A 118 -11.70 -17.28 -7.80
C SER A 118 -10.85 -16.23 -8.52
N CYS A 119 -10.11 -16.67 -9.53
CA CYS A 119 -9.37 -15.79 -10.44
C CYS A 119 -10.32 -15.29 -11.53
N SER A 120 -11.06 -14.22 -11.27
CA SER A 120 -12.06 -13.71 -12.20
C SER A 120 -12.04 -12.19 -12.35
N ALA A 121 -12.53 -11.69 -13.49
CA ALA A 121 -12.70 -10.26 -13.73
C ALA A 121 -13.70 -9.61 -12.74
N LEU A 122 -14.62 -10.40 -12.18
CA LEU A 122 -15.57 -9.94 -11.16
C LEU A 122 -14.85 -9.40 -9.93
N GLY A 123 -13.72 -10.01 -9.53
CA GLY A 123 -12.90 -9.50 -8.42
C GLY A 123 -12.41 -8.07 -8.64
N GLY A 124 -12.00 -7.74 -9.87
CA GLY A 124 -11.63 -6.38 -10.25
C GLY A 124 -12.82 -5.41 -10.22
N VAL A 125 -14.00 -5.87 -10.67
CA VAL A 125 -15.26 -5.09 -10.62
C VAL A 125 -15.64 -4.78 -9.17
N MET A 126 -15.60 -5.78 -8.28
CA MET A 126 -15.94 -5.61 -6.87
C MET A 126 -14.99 -4.64 -6.16
N ALA A 127 -13.69 -4.78 -6.38
CA ALA A 127 -12.69 -3.86 -5.83
C ALA A 127 -12.90 -2.41 -6.31
N LEU A 128 -13.23 -2.23 -7.60
CA LEU A 128 -13.49 -0.92 -8.17
C LEU A 128 -14.80 -0.31 -7.66
N ALA A 129 -15.86 -1.11 -7.54
CA ALA A 129 -17.14 -0.66 -7.01
C ALA A 129 -17.02 -0.20 -5.56
N GLU A 130 -16.26 -0.92 -4.72
CA GLU A 130 -15.95 -0.49 -3.35
C GLU A 130 -15.21 0.83 -3.33
N ALA A 131 -14.16 0.99 -4.17
CA ALA A 131 -13.40 2.24 -4.26
C ALA A 131 -14.29 3.42 -4.71
N ALA A 132 -15.16 3.21 -5.69
CA ALA A 132 -16.08 4.23 -6.20
C ALA A 132 -17.18 4.61 -5.20
N SER A 133 -17.52 3.71 -4.28
CA SER A 133 -18.43 4.04 -3.16
C SER A 133 -17.75 4.88 -2.07
N ALA A 134 -16.43 4.73 -1.92
CA ALA A 134 -15.65 5.43 -0.89
C ALA A 134 -15.20 6.83 -1.31
N ARG A 135 -15.00 7.07 -2.61
CA ARG A 135 -14.43 8.32 -3.16
C ARG A 135 -15.09 8.74 -4.48
N PRO A 136 -15.15 10.06 -4.77
CA PRO A 136 -15.66 10.56 -6.03
C PRO A 136 -14.79 10.09 -7.21
N VAL A 137 -15.44 9.81 -8.33
CA VAL A 137 -14.82 9.30 -9.56
C VAL A 137 -14.88 10.28 -10.75
N GLU A 138 -15.36 11.51 -10.52
CA GLU A 138 -15.44 12.53 -11.56
C GLU A 138 -14.06 12.87 -12.10
N SER A 139 -13.91 12.76 -13.43
CA SER A 139 -12.64 12.98 -14.15
C SER A 139 -11.49 12.06 -13.70
N LEU A 140 -11.82 10.91 -13.12
CA LEU A 140 -10.84 9.93 -12.66
C LEU A 140 -10.18 9.19 -13.83
N GLU A 141 -8.85 9.09 -13.80
CA GLU A 141 -8.10 8.12 -14.56
C GLU A 141 -7.88 6.86 -13.72
N LEU A 142 -8.30 5.70 -14.21
CA LEU A 142 -7.95 4.40 -13.64
C LEU A 142 -6.87 3.74 -14.48
N ARG A 143 -5.78 3.34 -13.87
CA ARG A 143 -4.67 2.66 -14.55
C ARG A 143 -4.59 1.20 -14.14
N SER A 144 -4.55 0.30 -15.12
CA SER A 144 -4.29 -1.13 -14.92
C SER A 144 -3.10 -1.60 -15.74
N ASP A 145 -2.65 -2.81 -15.48
CA ASP A 145 -1.81 -3.57 -16.41
C ASP A 145 -2.63 -4.08 -17.61
N ASN A 146 -1.99 -4.91 -18.47
CA ASN A 146 -2.65 -5.54 -19.62
C ASN A 146 -3.28 -6.90 -19.27
N GLY A 147 -3.50 -7.21 -17.99
CA GLY A 147 -4.12 -8.44 -17.55
C GLY A 147 -5.49 -8.68 -18.21
N CYS A 148 -5.82 -9.94 -18.51
CA CYS A 148 -7.06 -10.33 -19.16
C CYS A 148 -8.31 -9.92 -18.36
N HIS A 149 -8.22 -9.83 -17.03
CA HIS A 149 -9.31 -9.42 -16.14
C HIS A 149 -9.79 -8.00 -16.45
N TYR A 150 -8.86 -7.06 -16.71
CA TYR A 150 -9.16 -5.65 -17.00
C TYR A 150 -9.54 -5.44 -18.48
N GLY A 151 -9.39 -6.49 -19.31
CA GLY A 151 -9.88 -6.55 -20.69
C GLY A 151 -11.28 -7.12 -20.84
N ALA A 152 -11.78 -7.79 -19.82
CA ALA A 152 -13.06 -8.47 -19.83
C ALA A 152 -14.24 -7.52 -20.01
N ARG A 153 -15.33 -8.00 -20.66
CA ARG A 153 -16.52 -7.20 -20.94
C ARG A 153 -17.14 -6.63 -19.66
N ILE A 154 -17.29 -7.46 -18.62
CA ILE A 154 -17.88 -7.04 -17.33
C ILE A 154 -17.11 -5.88 -16.70
N PHE A 155 -15.77 -5.88 -16.77
CA PHE A 155 -14.95 -4.80 -16.24
C PHE A 155 -15.08 -3.52 -17.06
N LYS A 156 -15.11 -3.63 -18.40
CA LYS A 156 -15.34 -2.48 -19.29
C LYS A 156 -16.72 -1.87 -19.12
N ASP A 157 -17.74 -2.70 -18.87
CA ASP A 157 -19.10 -2.24 -18.62
C ASP A 157 -19.16 -1.42 -17.30
N GLU A 158 -18.49 -1.87 -16.26
CA GLU A 158 -18.38 -1.13 -15.00
C GLU A 158 -17.63 0.20 -15.16
N ILE A 159 -16.52 0.21 -15.89
CA ILE A 159 -15.78 1.43 -16.23
C ILE A 159 -16.70 2.46 -16.92
N ARG A 160 -17.50 2.01 -17.90
CA ARG A 160 -18.46 2.88 -18.61
C ARG A 160 -19.56 3.38 -17.69
N ARG A 161 -20.10 2.50 -16.84
CA ARG A 161 -21.13 2.86 -15.85
C ARG A 161 -20.67 3.95 -14.90
N LEU A 162 -19.40 3.90 -14.47
CA LEU A 162 -18.80 4.85 -13.56
C LEU A 162 -18.27 6.13 -14.24
N GLY A 163 -18.24 6.18 -15.58
CA GLY A 163 -17.68 7.31 -16.34
C GLY A 163 -16.18 7.52 -16.16
N ILE A 164 -15.44 6.45 -15.83
CA ILE A 164 -14.00 6.50 -15.53
C ILE A 164 -13.19 6.40 -16.84
N ASN A 165 -12.13 7.22 -16.94
CA ASN A 165 -11.15 7.09 -18.02
C ASN A 165 -10.17 5.96 -17.72
N HIS A 166 -10.27 4.83 -18.43
CA HIS A 166 -9.39 3.68 -18.21
C HIS A 166 -8.19 3.69 -19.14
N THR A 167 -6.99 3.72 -18.56
CA THR A 167 -5.72 3.62 -19.28
C THR A 167 -4.99 2.33 -18.90
N ARG A 168 -4.30 1.73 -19.88
CA ARG A 168 -3.47 0.55 -19.65
C ARG A 168 -1.99 0.92 -19.73
N THR A 169 -1.20 0.33 -18.85
CA THR A 169 0.25 0.52 -18.92
C THR A 169 0.79 -0.09 -20.22
N MET A 170 1.70 0.61 -20.89
CA MET A 170 2.37 0.03 -22.06
C MET A 170 3.20 -1.19 -21.65
N VAL A 171 3.25 -2.18 -22.55
CA VAL A 171 4.13 -3.36 -22.39
C VAL A 171 5.55 -2.88 -22.18
N ASN A 172 6.24 -3.44 -21.19
CA ASN A 172 7.63 -3.09 -20.78
C ASN A 172 7.80 -1.70 -20.16
N THR A 173 6.77 -1.07 -19.62
CA THR A 173 6.91 0.19 -18.85
C THR A 173 6.68 -0.04 -17.35
N PRO A 174 7.73 -0.38 -16.59
CA PRO A 174 7.61 -0.77 -15.16
C PRO A 174 7.13 0.35 -14.23
N LYS A 175 7.03 1.59 -14.72
CA LYS A 175 6.65 2.73 -13.88
C LYS A 175 5.16 3.07 -13.91
N GLY A 176 4.38 2.42 -14.77
CA GLY A 176 2.97 2.77 -14.98
C GLY A 176 2.09 2.53 -13.76
N ASN A 177 2.32 1.44 -13.01
CA ASN A 177 1.51 1.03 -11.87
C ASN A 177 2.32 0.84 -10.56
N ALA A 178 3.47 1.54 -10.47
CA ALA A 178 4.46 1.37 -9.39
C ALA A 178 3.87 1.57 -7.97
N VAL A 179 2.75 2.27 -7.82
CA VAL A 179 2.12 2.51 -6.51
C VAL A 179 1.44 1.25 -6.02
N VAL A 180 0.63 0.58 -6.84
CA VAL A 180 -0.04 -0.66 -6.46
C VAL A 180 0.95 -1.82 -6.37
N GLU A 181 1.99 -1.87 -7.23
CA GLU A 181 3.09 -2.83 -7.11
C GLU A 181 3.81 -2.69 -5.76
N ARG A 182 4.06 -1.44 -5.33
CA ARG A 182 4.67 -1.18 -4.02
C ARG A 182 3.74 -1.53 -2.86
N PHE A 183 2.44 -1.34 -3.01
CA PHE A 183 1.45 -1.78 -2.04
C PHE A 183 1.50 -3.31 -1.88
N PHE A 184 1.40 -4.08 -2.96
CA PHE A 184 1.47 -5.54 -2.90
C PHE A 184 2.80 -6.05 -2.33
N ARG A 185 3.89 -5.40 -2.68
CA ARG A 185 5.19 -5.73 -2.09
C ARG A 185 5.17 -5.52 -0.57
N SER A 186 4.61 -4.40 -0.10
CA SER A 186 4.49 -4.14 1.33
C SER A 186 3.58 -5.16 2.03
N LEU A 187 2.45 -5.52 1.42
CA LEU A 187 1.56 -6.58 1.90
C LEU A 187 2.31 -7.91 2.04
N LYS A 188 3.07 -8.31 1.01
CA LYS A 188 3.84 -9.55 1.04
C LYS A 188 4.92 -9.54 2.11
N GLU A 189 5.72 -8.46 2.19
CA GLU A 189 6.80 -8.33 3.16
C GLU A 189 6.29 -8.25 4.61
N GLU A 190 5.19 -7.54 4.86
CA GLU A 190 4.72 -7.18 6.19
C GLU A 190 3.62 -8.10 6.74
N CYS A 191 2.94 -8.87 5.86
CA CYS A 191 1.87 -9.78 6.23
C CYS A 191 2.10 -11.18 5.65
N VAL A 192 2.00 -11.36 4.34
CA VAL A 192 1.91 -12.69 3.73
C VAL A 192 3.12 -13.58 4.05
N TRP A 193 4.34 -13.06 3.96
CA TRP A 193 5.57 -13.81 4.24
C TRP A 193 5.88 -13.95 5.74
N GLN A 194 5.12 -13.30 6.60
CA GLN A 194 5.23 -13.44 8.06
C GLN A 194 4.27 -14.50 8.62
N HIS A 195 3.34 -15.02 7.78
CA HIS A 195 2.33 -15.98 8.18
C HIS A 195 2.43 -17.28 7.37
N ARG A 196 1.96 -18.36 7.96
CA ARG A 196 1.72 -19.64 7.29
C ARG A 196 0.22 -19.93 7.40
N PHE A 197 -0.53 -19.48 6.41
CA PHE A 197 -1.98 -19.64 6.40
C PHE A 197 -2.40 -21.11 6.26
N GLU A 198 -3.40 -21.51 7.05
CA GLU A 198 -3.97 -22.85 6.97
C GLU A 198 -5.01 -22.98 5.85
N ASN A 199 -5.77 -21.89 5.61
CA ASN A 199 -6.87 -21.82 4.66
C ASN A 199 -7.16 -20.36 4.25
N PHE A 200 -8.15 -20.18 3.35
CA PHE A 200 -8.57 -18.87 2.87
C PHE A 200 -9.12 -17.96 3.97
N VAL A 201 -9.88 -18.51 4.93
CA VAL A 201 -10.49 -17.72 6.00
C VAL A 201 -9.41 -17.10 6.89
N ASP A 202 -8.41 -17.89 7.26
CA ASP A 202 -7.26 -17.43 8.02
C ASP A 202 -6.47 -16.35 7.27
N ALA A 203 -6.15 -16.60 5.98
CA ALA A 203 -5.48 -15.63 5.14
C ALA A 203 -6.28 -14.32 4.98
N LYS A 204 -7.60 -14.43 4.82
CA LYS A 204 -8.50 -13.29 4.66
C LYS A 204 -8.49 -12.42 5.90
N ALA A 205 -8.63 -13.00 7.08
CA ALA A 205 -8.61 -12.26 8.35
C ALA A 205 -7.30 -11.48 8.52
N ALA A 206 -6.14 -12.11 8.29
CA ALA A 206 -4.85 -11.47 8.42
C ALA A 206 -4.63 -10.35 7.38
N VAL A 207 -5.06 -10.55 6.13
CA VAL A 207 -4.96 -9.56 5.06
C VAL A 207 -5.84 -8.35 5.35
N GLU A 208 -7.09 -8.56 5.80
CA GLU A 208 -8.03 -7.49 6.15
C GLU A 208 -7.52 -6.66 7.34
N GLU A 209 -7.00 -7.30 8.38
CA GLU A 209 -6.36 -6.62 9.50
C GLU A 209 -5.16 -5.79 9.05
N TRP A 210 -4.30 -6.35 8.20
CA TRP A 210 -3.14 -5.62 7.66
C TRP A 210 -3.56 -4.44 6.79
N ILE A 211 -4.60 -4.58 5.95
CA ILE A 211 -5.15 -3.49 5.12
C ILE A 211 -5.65 -2.34 6.00
N SER A 212 -6.38 -2.66 7.07
CA SER A 212 -6.81 -1.64 8.02
C SER A 212 -5.63 -0.88 8.63
N LYS A 213 -4.59 -1.59 9.07
CA LYS A 213 -3.35 -0.99 9.59
C LYS A 213 -2.59 -0.20 8.51
N TYR A 214 -2.59 -0.66 7.26
CA TYR A 214 -1.95 0.03 6.15
C TYR A 214 -2.53 1.43 5.94
N ASN A 215 -3.83 1.58 5.96
CA ASN A 215 -4.52 2.86 5.76
C ASN A 215 -4.45 3.77 6.99
N ASN A 216 -4.59 3.21 8.22
CA ASN A 216 -4.83 3.99 9.43
C ASN A 216 -3.60 4.16 10.32
N ASP A 217 -2.66 3.18 10.34
CA ASP A 217 -1.57 3.17 11.33
C ASP A 217 -0.18 3.20 10.70
N ARG A 218 -0.04 2.74 9.45
CA ARG A 218 1.25 2.58 8.80
C ARG A 218 1.83 3.90 8.32
N PRO A 219 3.01 4.34 8.84
CA PRO A 219 3.63 5.57 8.39
C PRO A 219 4.28 5.40 7.01
N HIS A 220 4.00 6.31 6.08
CA HIS A 220 4.52 6.32 4.72
C HIS A 220 5.58 7.41 4.54
N GLN A 221 6.79 7.03 4.14
CA GLN A 221 7.88 7.98 3.94
C GLN A 221 7.54 9.04 2.88
N SER A 222 6.86 8.64 1.79
CA SER A 222 6.42 9.55 0.72
C SER A 222 5.33 10.52 1.15
N LEU A 223 4.65 10.25 2.27
CA LEU A 223 3.61 11.09 2.87
C LEU A 223 4.13 11.82 4.14
N ASN A 224 5.43 12.06 4.23
CA ASN A 224 6.07 12.65 5.41
C ASN A 224 5.81 11.88 6.71
N TYR A 225 5.70 10.55 6.62
CA TYR A 225 5.38 9.63 7.73
C TYR A 225 3.97 9.77 8.30
N LEU A 226 3.06 10.44 7.60
CA LEU A 226 1.63 10.32 7.86
C LEU A 226 1.12 8.98 7.33
N THR A 227 -0.02 8.53 7.85
CA THR A 227 -0.77 7.44 7.26
C THR A 227 -1.52 7.93 6.00
N PRO A 228 -1.96 7.04 5.09
CA PRO A 228 -2.77 7.42 3.95
C PRO A 228 -4.01 8.24 4.33
N VAL A 229 -4.76 7.79 5.35
CA VAL A 229 -5.98 8.47 5.83
C VAL A 229 -5.64 9.86 6.38
N GLN A 230 -4.66 9.98 7.29
CA GLN A 230 -4.23 11.26 7.85
C GLN A 230 -3.76 12.26 6.78
N TYR A 231 -3.05 11.75 5.77
CA TYR A 231 -2.59 12.60 4.67
C TYR A 231 -3.76 13.13 3.84
N TYR A 232 -4.73 12.28 3.51
CA TYR A 232 -5.92 12.68 2.78
C TYR A 232 -6.74 13.72 3.55
N GLU A 233 -7.07 13.45 4.82
CA GLU A 233 -7.88 14.34 5.67
C GLU A 233 -7.23 15.72 5.83
N ARG A 234 -5.91 15.74 6.08
CA ARG A 234 -5.16 17.00 6.18
C ARG A 234 -5.22 17.84 4.91
N ARG A 235 -5.16 17.19 3.73
CA ARG A 235 -5.27 17.87 2.44
C ARG A 235 -6.66 18.41 2.18
N GLN A 236 -7.71 17.67 2.54
CA GLN A 236 -9.08 18.13 2.44
C GLN A 236 -9.34 19.37 3.32
N THR A 237 -8.79 19.40 4.53
CA THR A 237 -8.91 20.55 5.43
C THR A 237 -8.25 21.79 4.85
N ILE A 238 -7.05 21.67 4.27
CA ILE A 238 -6.34 22.80 3.64
C ILE A 238 -7.14 23.33 2.44
N GLN A 239 -7.71 22.46 1.61
CA GLN A 239 -8.51 22.87 0.44
C GLN A 239 -9.82 23.58 0.79
N LYS A 240 -10.40 23.31 1.98
CA LYS A 240 -11.61 23.99 2.45
C LYS A 240 -11.34 25.39 3.04
N ILE A 241 -10.09 25.69 3.39
CA ILE A 241 -9.68 26.96 4.02
C ILE A 241 -9.08 27.93 2.97
N ALA A 242 -8.60 27.40 1.83
CA ALA A 242 -8.05 28.18 0.73
C ALA A 242 -9.11 28.62 -0.28
#